data_e500aaca2db72bd25b24f17f1e304a6a
#
_entry.id   e500aaca2db72bd25b24f17f1e304a6a
#
_cell.length_a   1.000
_cell.length_b   1.000
_cell.length_c   1.000
_cell.angle_alpha   90.00
_cell.angle_beta   90.00
_cell.angle_gamma   90.00
#
_symmetry.space_group_name_H-M   'P 1'
#
loop_
_entity.id
_entity.type
_entity.pdbx_description
1 polymer ?
#
loop_
_entity_poly.entity_id
_entity_poly.type
_entity_poly.pdbx_seq_one_letter_code
_entity_poly.pdbx_strand_id
1 'polypeptide(L)'
;YKNPDWIEALKQRGIEDPSKIHVDTWVTPFQPRGMSPQGRIFCGIAFVHEDSADNHYARPVEGLLAYVDTDTGEVVVEDHGVVAVPNEPAEYAADLVAQHRTDLKPLEITQPEGPSFEVDGNLIRWQKWQFRFSVQALEGLVLYDIRYDDGGGLRPILYRASLSDMVVPYGDPSPMHGWKHALDAS
;
A
#
# COMPACT_ATOMS: atom_id res chain seq x y z
N TYR A 1 -5.48 -14.86 -16.21
CA TYR A 1 -4.44 -15.69 -16.86
C TYR A 1 -4.90 -16.34 -18.18
N LYS A 2 -6.24 -16.36 -18.50
CA LYS A 2 -6.76 -17.03 -19.72
C LYS A 2 -7.25 -16.05 -20.79
N ASN A 3 -7.26 -14.75 -20.51
CA ASN A 3 -7.68 -13.73 -21.49
C ASN A 3 -6.62 -13.66 -22.61
N PRO A 4 -7.02 -13.78 -23.88
CA PRO A 4 -6.09 -13.82 -25.01
C PRO A 4 -5.31 -12.51 -25.19
N ASP A 5 -5.95 -11.36 -24.97
CA ASP A 5 -5.29 -10.05 -25.12
C ASP A 5 -4.23 -9.87 -24.04
N TRP A 6 -4.51 -10.34 -22.81
CA TRP A 6 -3.54 -10.37 -21.72
C TRP A 6 -2.32 -11.23 -22.03
N ILE A 7 -2.54 -12.45 -22.54
CA ILE A 7 -1.48 -13.38 -22.91
C ILE A 7 -0.61 -12.79 -24.02
N GLU A 8 -1.24 -12.18 -25.04
CA GLU A 8 -0.50 -11.56 -26.15
C GLU A 8 0.33 -10.37 -25.67
N ALA A 9 -0.22 -9.52 -24.82
CA ALA A 9 0.50 -8.37 -24.25
C ALA A 9 1.71 -8.80 -23.39
N LEU A 10 1.60 -9.91 -22.65
CA LEU A 10 2.71 -10.49 -21.90
C LEU A 10 3.82 -11.01 -22.84
N LYS A 11 3.46 -11.71 -23.92
CA LYS A 11 4.42 -12.20 -24.92
C LYS A 11 5.20 -11.08 -25.59
N GLN A 12 4.54 -9.97 -25.89
CA GLN A 12 5.22 -8.79 -26.46
C GLN A 12 6.28 -8.21 -25.52
N ARG A 13 6.18 -8.52 -24.22
CA ARG A 13 7.16 -8.15 -23.16
C ARG A 13 8.16 -9.27 -22.86
N GLY A 14 8.16 -10.35 -23.67
CA GLY A 14 9.06 -11.49 -23.50
C GLY A 14 8.64 -12.47 -22.40
N ILE A 15 7.40 -12.39 -21.93
CA ILE A 15 6.87 -13.27 -20.88
C ILE A 15 6.03 -14.36 -21.54
N GLU A 16 6.63 -15.54 -21.74
CA GLU A 16 6.00 -16.68 -22.40
C GLU A 16 5.07 -17.49 -21.48
N ASP A 17 5.35 -17.50 -20.18
CA ASP A 17 4.62 -18.25 -19.19
C ASP A 17 3.82 -17.32 -18.27
N PRO A 18 2.50 -17.21 -18.46
CA PRO A 18 1.64 -16.37 -17.61
C PRO A 18 1.57 -16.83 -16.16
N SER A 19 1.98 -18.06 -15.82
CA SER A 19 2.00 -18.53 -14.44
C SER A 19 3.09 -17.85 -13.59
N LYS A 20 4.06 -17.23 -14.24
CA LYS A 20 5.11 -16.43 -13.61
C LYS A 20 4.70 -14.98 -13.36
N ILE A 21 3.42 -14.67 -13.44
CA ILE A 21 2.90 -13.34 -13.18
C ILE A 21 2.16 -13.32 -11.85
N HIS A 22 2.62 -12.48 -10.95
CA HIS A 22 1.85 -12.01 -9.81
C HIS A 22 0.99 -10.81 -10.22
N VAL A 23 -0.27 -10.78 -9.80
CA VAL A 23 -1.18 -9.68 -10.08
C VAL A 23 -1.70 -9.10 -8.78
N ASP A 24 -1.30 -7.88 -8.49
CA ASP A 24 -1.89 -7.09 -7.43
C ASP A 24 -3.23 -6.51 -7.89
N THR A 25 -4.23 -6.62 -7.06
CA THR A 25 -5.58 -6.15 -7.38
C THR A 25 -5.92 -4.91 -6.58
N TRP A 26 -6.30 -3.86 -7.31
CA TRP A 26 -6.68 -2.58 -6.75
C TRP A 26 -8.12 -2.23 -7.09
N VAL A 27 -8.82 -1.58 -6.19
CA VAL A 27 -10.12 -0.97 -6.50
C VAL A 27 -9.87 0.25 -7.38
N THR A 28 -10.52 0.30 -8.56
CA THR A 28 -10.40 1.47 -9.44
C THR A 28 -11.49 2.51 -9.13
N PRO A 29 -11.16 3.81 -9.14
CA PRO A 29 -12.13 4.87 -8.92
C PRO A 29 -12.93 5.26 -10.18
N PHE A 30 -12.62 4.68 -11.33
CA PHE A 30 -13.25 5.00 -12.60
C PHE A 30 -13.62 3.75 -13.40
N GLN A 31 -14.50 3.93 -14.37
CA GLN A 31 -14.90 2.90 -15.32
C GLN A 31 -13.91 2.88 -16.49
N PRO A 32 -13.26 1.73 -16.78
CA PRO A 32 -12.39 1.61 -17.94
C PRO A 32 -13.19 1.69 -19.24
N ARG A 33 -12.51 2.10 -20.31
CA ARG A 33 -13.16 2.20 -21.63
C ARG A 33 -13.58 0.82 -22.14
N GLY A 34 -14.78 0.74 -22.70
CA GLY A 34 -15.28 -0.50 -23.30
C GLY A 34 -15.93 -1.47 -22.31
N MET A 35 -15.91 -1.19 -21.02
CA MET A 35 -16.59 -1.98 -20.00
C MET A 35 -17.91 -1.33 -19.58
N SER A 36 -18.95 -2.14 -19.43
CA SER A 36 -20.24 -1.73 -18.85
C SER A 36 -20.49 -2.53 -17.57
N PRO A 37 -19.85 -2.14 -16.47
CA PRO A 37 -19.80 -2.96 -15.27
C PRO A 37 -21.16 -3.13 -14.64
N GLN A 38 -21.42 -4.32 -14.14
CA GLN A 38 -22.59 -4.66 -13.32
C GLN A 38 -22.24 -4.74 -11.84
N GLY A 39 -20.94 -4.85 -11.53
CA GLY A 39 -20.42 -5.00 -10.19
C GLY A 39 -19.22 -4.09 -9.89
N ARG A 40 -18.41 -4.54 -8.96
CA ARG A 40 -17.15 -3.85 -8.60
C ARG A 40 -16.10 -4.14 -9.66
N ILE A 41 -15.36 -3.10 -10.02
CA ILE A 41 -14.22 -3.22 -10.92
C ILE A 41 -12.95 -3.27 -10.10
N PHE A 42 -12.11 -4.26 -10.36
CA PHE A 42 -10.72 -4.30 -9.90
C PHE A 42 -9.77 -4.04 -11.06
N CYS A 43 -8.71 -3.29 -10.78
CA CYS A 43 -7.59 -3.11 -11.68
C CYS A 43 -6.45 -4.02 -11.23
N GLY A 44 -5.99 -4.89 -12.11
CA GLY A 44 -4.83 -5.74 -11.90
C GLY A 44 -3.56 -5.09 -12.43
N ILE A 45 -2.54 -5.02 -11.60
CA ILE A 45 -1.18 -4.60 -11.92
C ILE A 45 -0.28 -5.83 -11.87
N ALA A 46 0.52 -6.04 -12.90
CA ALA A 46 1.32 -7.24 -13.07
C ALA A 46 2.78 -7.04 -12.66
N PHE A 47 3.35 -8.08 -12.11
CA PHE A 47 4.76 -8.19 -11.74
C PHE A 47 5.27 -9.58 -12.15
N VAL A 48 6.51 -9.68 -12.59
CA VAL A 48 7.13 -10.99 -12.83
C VAL A 48 7.53 -11.62 -11.50
N HIS A 49 7.17 -12.88 -11.31
CA HIS A 49 7.40 -13.66 -10.10
C HIS A 49 7.94 -15.05 -10.49
N GLU A 50 9.22 -15.29 -10.26
CA GLU A 50 9.87 -16.53 -10.66
C GLU A 50 9.59 -17.67 -9.67
N ASP A 51 9.64 -17.37 -8.36
CA ASP A 51 9.34 -18.33 -7.30
C ASP A 51 8.81 -17.64 -6.03
N SER A 52 8.46 -18.40 -5.02
CA SER A 52 7.84 -17.91 -3.79
C SER A 52 8.73 -17.00 -2.91
N ALA A 53 10.03 -17.00 -3.16
CA ALA A 53 11.00 -16.17 -2.44
C ALA A 53 11.33 -14.86 -3.18
N ASP A 54 10.92 -14.75 -4.45
CA ASP A 54 11.21 -13.62 -5.31
C ASP A 54 10.43 -12.37 -4.88
N ASN A 55 11.12 -11.24 -4.82
CA ASN A 55 10.48 -9.95 -4.65
C ASN A 55 9.91 -9.45 -5.98
N HIS A 56 8.67 -9.81 -6.26
CA HIS A 56 8.00 -9.46 -7.52
C HIS A 56 7.89 -7.93 -7.75
N TYR A 57 7.85 -7.10 -6.71
CA TYR A 57 7.80 -5.64 -6.86
C TYR A 57 9.05 -5.06 -7.53
N ALA A 58 10.16 -5.79 -7.56
CA ALA A 58 11.36 -5.38 -8.28
C ALA A 58 11.23 -5.53 -9.82
N ARG A 59 10.22 -6.26 -10.29
CA ARG A 59 10.05 -6.61 -11.71
C ARG A 59 8.64 -6.26 -12.22
N PRO A 60 8.25 -4.96 -12.21
CA PRO A 60 6.94 -4.53 -12.69
C PRO A 60 6.79 -4.76 -14.20
N VAL A 61 5.58 -5.14 -14.61
CA VAL A 61 5.17 -5.22 -16.03
C VAL A 61 4.46 -3.91 -16.36
N GLU A 62 5.24 -2.88 -16.63
CA GLU A 62 4.73 -1.55 -16.86
C GLU A 62 3.93 -1.41 -18.17
N GLY A 63 2.99 -0.46 -18.16
CA GLY A 63 2.14 -0.17 -19.31
C GLY A 63 1.03 -1.18 -19.58
N LEU A 64 0.85 -2.19 -18.73
CA LEU A 64 -0.16 -3.23 -18.88
C LEU A 64 -1.10 -3.28 -17.68
N LEU A 65 -2.39 -3.04 -17.91
CA LEU A 65 -3.45 -3.07 -16.91
C LEU A 65 -4.55 -4.04 -17.33
N ALA A 66 -5.14 -4.72 -16.37
CA ALA A 66 -6.33 -5.53 -16.59
C ALA A 66 -7.44 -5.11 -15.63
N TYR A 67 -8.60 -4.79 -16.18
CA TYR A 67 -9.79 -4.47 -15.38
C TYR A 67 -10.73 -5.66 -15.39
N VAL A 68 -11.27 -5.98 -14.25
CA VAL A 68 -12.17 -7.13 -14.06
C VAL A 68 -13.45 -6.67 -13.37
N ASP A 69 -14.58 -6.92 -13.99
CA ASP A 69 -15.89 -6.85 -13.31
C ASP A 69 -16.08 -8.13 -12.51
N THR A 70 -16.23 -8.01 -11.20
CA THR A 70 -16.27 -9.16 -10.30
C THR A 70 -17.60 -9.94 -10.35
N ASP A 71 -18.67 -9.32 -10.85
CA ASP A 71 -19.97 -9.96 -10.93
C ASP A 71 -20.14 -10.74 -12.23
N THR A 72 -19.61 -10.22 -13.33
CA THR A 72 -19.72 -10.84 -14.66
C THR A 72 -18.50 -11.66 -15.05
N GLY A 73 -17.34 -11.34 -14.48
CA GLY A 73 -16.04 -11.89 -14.90
C GLY A 73 -15.54 -11.29 -16.23
N GLU A 74 -16.17 -10.22 -16.73
CA GLU A 74 -15.68 -9.51 -17.90
C GLU A 74 -14.29 -8.93 -17.63
N VAL A 75 -13.38 -9.09 -18.58
CA VAL A 75 -12.01 -8.57 -18.49
C VAL A 75 -11.73 -7.64 -19.66
N VAL A 76 -11.29 -6.43 -19.36
CA VAL A 76 -10.76 -5.47 -20.33
C VAL A 76 -9.28 -5.26 -20.07
N VAL A 77 -8.46 -5.42 -21.09
CA VAL A 77 -7.01 -5.21 -21.03
C VAL A 77 -6.69 -3.86 -21.68
N GLU A 78 -5.93 -3.04 -20.97
CA GLU A 78 -5.38 -1.80 -21.50
C GLU A 78 -3.84 -1.94 -21.64
N ASP A 79 -3.34 -1.84 -22.86
CA ASP A 79 -1.91 -1.82 -23.16
C ASP A 79 -1.50 -0.40 -23.58
N HIS A 80 -0.69 0.24 -22.76
CA HIS A 80 -0.18 1.60 -22.95
C HIS A 80 1.22 1.62 -23.59
N GLY A 81 1.66 0.49 -24.10
CA GLY A 81 2.96 0.31 -24.75
C GLY A 81 3.91 -0.58 -23.95
N VAL A 82 4.86 -1.15 -24.68
CA VAL A 82 5.81 -2.11 -24.12
C VAL A 82 6.95 -1.40 -23.42
N VAL A 83 7.10 -1.64 -22.12
CA VAL A 83 8.27 -1.27 -21.34
C VAL A 83 9.04 -2.55 -21.01
N ALA A 84 10.36 -2.52 -21.13
CA ALA A 84 11.19 -3.67 -20.82
C ALA A 84 11.10 -4.01 -19.32
N VAL A 85 10.76 -5.26 -19.02
CA VAL A 85 10.76 -5.74 -17.65
C VAL A 85 12.19 -5.87 -17.14
N PRO A 86 12.52 -5.44 -15.91
CA PRO A 86 13.85 -5.66 -15.34
C PRO A 86 14.24 -7.13 -15.36
N ASN A 87 15.44 -7.43 -15.85
CA ASN A 87 15.91 -8.82 -16.04
C ASN A 87 16.35 -9.47 -14.72
N GLU A 88 16.84 -8.67 -13.79
CA GLU A 88 17.43 -9.18 -12.56
C GLU A 88 16.42 -9.07 -11.41
N PRO A 89 16.22 -10.14 -10.65
CA PRO A 89 15.48 -10.06 -9.39
C PRO A 89 16.25 -9.17 -8.41
N ALA A 90 15.53 -8.42 -7.57
CA ALA A 90 16.11 -7.65 -6.49
C ALA A 90 15.55 -8.15 -5.16
N GLU A 91 16.36 -8.94 -4.48
CA GLU A 91 16.00 -9.49 -3.18
C GLU A 91 16.38 -8.53 -2.07
N TYR A 92 15.48 -8.33 -1.09
CA TYR A 92 15.70 -7.46 0.06
C TYR A 92 15.80 -8.22 1.37
N ALA A 93 15.43 -9.49 1.40
CA ALA A 93 15.56 -10.33 2.58
C ALA A 93 17.05 -10.54 2.92
N ALA A 94 17.40 -10.43 4.19
CA ALA A 94 18.79 -10.42 4.63
C ALA A 94 19.56 -11.70 4.26
N ASP A 95 18.90 -12.83 4.23
CA ASP A 95 19.46 -14.14 3.87
C ASP A 95 19.63 -14.33 2.34
N LEU A 96 18.94 -13.51 1.53
CA LEU A 96 19.01 -13.58 0.07
C LEU A 96 19.93 -12.53 -0.55
N VAL A 97 20.28 -11.49 0.22
CA VAL A 97 21.21 -10.45 -0.25
C VAL A 97 22.64 -10.96 -0.24
N ALA A 98 23.26 -11.00 -1.41
CA ALA A 98 24.61 -11.54 -1.59
C ALA A 98 25.70 -10.77 -0.83
N GLN A 99 25.49 -9.48 -0.56
CA GLN A 99 26.46 -8.64 0.13
C GLN A 99 25.78 -7.63 1.06
N HIS A 100 26.05 -7.75 2.33
CA HIS A 100 25.60 -6.81 3.35
C HIS A 100 26.60 -5.67 3.55
N ARG A 101 26.10 -4.51 3.95
CA ARG A 101 26.97 -3.42 4.41
C ARG A 101 27.60 -3.80 5.73
N THR A 102 28.92 -3.66 5.81
CA THR A 102 29.72 -3.93 7.02
C THR A 102 30.39 -2.68 7.59
N ASP A 103 30.19 -1.54 6.92
CA ASP A 103 30.81 -0.25 7.27
C ASP A 103 30.01 0.55 8.32
N LEU A 104 28.81 0.11 8.65
CA LEU A 104 27.96 0.75 9.65
C LEU A 104 28.11 0.07 11.00
N LYS A 105 28.23 0.88 12.05
CA LYS A 105 28.14 0.39 13.43
C LYS A 105 26.68 0.18 13.81
N PRO A 106 26.40 -0.79 14.71
CA PRO A 106 25.06 -0.96 15.24
C PRO A 106 24.51 0.32 15.86
N LEU A 107 23.22 0.58 15.61
CA LEU A 107 22.47 1.65 16.26
C LEU A 107 21.51 1.00 17.26
N GLU A 108 21.59 1.44 18.50
CA GLU A 108 20.67 1.05 19.56
C GLU A 108 19.90 2.27 20.07
N ILE A 109 18.57 2.15 20.14
CA ILE A 109 17.69 3.14 20.75
C ILE A 109 17.03 2.46 21.95
N THR A 110 17.35 2.93 23.14
CA THR A 110 16.90 2.32 24.39
C THR A 110 16.23 3.33 25.32
N GLN A 111 15.23 2.86 26.06
CA GLN A 111 14.65 3.56 27.22
C GLN A 111 14.73 2.62 28.44
N PRO A 112 15.92 2.53 29.10
CA PRO A 112 16.16 1.54 30.14
C PRO A 112 15.24 1.66 31.34
N GLU A 113 14.73 2.86 31.61
CA GLU A 113 13.80 3.16 32.71
C GLU A 113 12.32 3.05 32.27
N GLY A 114 12.08 2.61 31.05
CA GLY A 114 10.74 2.53 30.47
C GLY A 114 10.29 3.79 29.73
N PRO A 115 9.06 3.82 29.22
CA PRO A 115 8.54 4.94 28.45
C PRO A 115 8.32 6.18 29.33
N SER A 116 8.48 7.37 28.73
CA SER A 116 8.22 8.66 29.39
C SER A 116 6.75 9.06 29.42
N PHE A 117 5.84 8.16 29.11
CA PHE A 117 4.40 8.38 29.19
C PHE A 117 3.74 7.38 30.16
N GLU A 118 2.62 7.75 30.71
CA GLU A 118 1.81 6.91 31.57
C GLU A 118 0.51 6.51 30.85
N VAL A 119 0.09 5.26 31.06
CA VAL A 119 -1.17 4.71 30.55
C VAL A 119 -1.99 4.23 31.74
N ASP A 120 -3.19 4.80 31.91
CA ASP A 120 -4.18 4.43 32.92
C ASP A 120 -5.50 4.10 32.21
N GLY A 121 -5.73 2.82 31.96
CA GLY A 121 -6.83 2.38 31.13
C GLY A 121 -6.72 2.98 29.72
N ASN A 122 -7.64 3.87 29.36
CA ASN A 122 -7.62 4.59 28.09
C ASN A 122 -7.10 6.04 28.19
N LEU A 123 -6.55 6.41 29.33
CA LEU A 123 -5.98 7.73 29.56
C LEU A 123 -4.47 7.67 29.36
N ILE A 124 -3.94 8.59 28.55
CA ILE A 124 -2.52 8.80 28.35
C ILE A 124 -2.13 10.16 28.93
N ARG A 125 -1.02 10.17 29.70
CA ARG A 125 -0.33 11.37 30.13
C ARG A 125 1.10 11.35 29.60
N TRP A 126 1.49 12.41 28.91
CA TRP A 126 2.83 12.53 28.37
C TRP A 126 3.29 13.98 28.39
N GLN A 127 4.31 14.25 29.18
CA GLN A 127 4.80 15.61 29.39
C GLN A 127 3.66 16.55 29.86
N LYS A 128 3.29 17.52 29.04
CA LYS A 128 2.20 18.47 29.30
C LYS A 128 0.85 18.05 28.72
N TRP A 129 0.81 16.93 28.02
CA TRP A 129 -0.40 16.44 27.36
C TRP A 129 -1.15 15.41 28.18
N GLN A 130 -2.45 15.49 28.12
CA GLN A 130 -3.36 14.46 28.61
C GLN A 130 -4.47 14.25 27.61
N PHE A 131 -4.78 12.99 27.29
CA PHE A 131 -5.89 12.63 26.40
C PHE A 131 -6.36 11.21 26.65
N ARG A 132 -7.58 10.92 26.21
CA ARG A 132 -8.11 9.56 26.17
C ARG A 132 -8.12 9.05 24.75
N PHE A 133 -8.04 7.73 24.57
CA PHE A 133 -8.13 7.09 23.27
C PHE A 133 -9.13 5.94 23.28
N SER A 134 -9.67 5.62 22.12
CA SER A 134 -10.36 4.37 21.82
C SER A 134 -10.08 3.96 20.38
N VAL A 135 -10.32 2.68 20.07
CA VAL A 135 -10.31 2.17 18.71
C VAL A 135 -11.74 1.77 18.35
N GLN A 136 -12.26 2.34 17.28
CA GLN A 136 -13.62 2.11 16.81
C GLN A 136 -13.63 1.48 15.42
N ALA A 137 -14.65 0.67 15.14
CA ALA A 137 -14.75 -0.07 13.88
C ALA A 137 -14.86 0.83 12.63
N LEU A 138 -15.43 2.03 12.76
CA LEU A 138 -15.64 2.96 11.63
C LEU A 138 -14.52 3.97 11.47
N GLU A 139 -13.94 4.45 12.57
CA GLU A 139 -12.99 5.56 12.54
C GLU A 139 -11.57 5.16 12.97
N GLY A 140 -11.37 3.89 13.35
CA GLY A 140 -10.08 3.44 13.88
C GLY A 140 -9.74 4.15 15.21
N LEU A 141 -8.55 4.74 15.27
CA LEU A 141 -8.10 5.47 16.46
C LEU A 141 -8.86 6.79 16.62
N VAL A 142 -9.49 6.97 17.78
CA VAL A 142 -10.17 8.21 18.15
C VAL A 142 -9.58 8.73 19.45
N LEU A 143 -9.21 10.00 19.47
CA LEU A 143 -8.73 10.71 20.63
C LEU A 143 -9.86 11.57 21.23
N TYR A 144 -9.91 11.64 22.55
CA TYR A 144 -10.92 12.39 23.29
C TYR A 144 -10.30 13.23 24.38
N ASP A 145 -10.97 14.32 24.73
CA ASP A 145 -10.63 15.18 25.87
C ASP A 145 -9.15 15.53 25.90
N ILE A 146 -8.66 15.99 24.77
CA ILE A 146 -7.26 16.35 24.58
C ILE A 146 -7.00 17.65 25.32
N ARG A 147 -6.07 17.61 26.28
CA ARG A 147 -5.73 18.72 27.17
C ARG A 147 -4.23 18.98 27.17
N TYR A 148 -3.88 20.22 27.47
CA TYR A 148 -2.50 20.68 27.60
C TYR A 148 -2.32 21.50 28.87
N ASP A 149 -1.25 21.25 29.61
CA ASP A 149 -0.86 22.06 30.78
C ASP A 149 0.11 23.16 30.34
N ASP A 150 -0.38 24.39 30.35
CA ASP A 150 0.42 25.59 30.03
C ASP A 150 1.02 26.29 31.27
N GLY A 151 0.94 25.63 32.44
CA GLY A 151 1.44 26.13 33.71
C GLY A 151 0.31 26.74 34.60
N GLY A 152 -0.86 26.92 34.05
CA GLY A 152 -2.09 27.35 34.78
C GLY A 152 -3.06 26.22 35.07
N GLY A 153 -2.71 24.99 34.71
CA GLY A 153 -3.52 23.78 34.79
C GLY A 153 -3.93 23.20 33.43
N LEU A 154 -4.57 22.03 33.47
CA LEU A 154 -4.99 21.34 32.25
C LEU A 154 -6.08 22.11 31.50
N ARG A 155 -5.75 22.69 30.37
CA ARG A 155 -6.65 23.41 29.50
C ARG A 155 -7.17 22.50 28.36
N PRO A 156 -8.49 22.45 28.09
CA PRO A 156 -9.00 21.66 26.95
C PRO A 156 -8.55 22.28 25.63
N ILE A 157 -8.10 21.43 24.70
CA ILE A 157 -7.69 21.79 23.35
C ILE A 157 -8.72 21.30 22.33
N LEU A 158 -9.03 20.00 22.36
CA LEU A 158 -10.02 19.38 21.49
C LEU A 158 -10.89 18.43 22.30
N TYR A 159 -12.18 18.44 22.01
CA TYR A 159 -13.12 17.50 22.59
C TYR A 159 -12.93 16.09 22.01
N ARG A 160 -12.77 16.01 20.69
CA ARG A 160 -12.63 14.77 19.95
C ARG A 160 -11.82 15.00 18.67
N ALA A 161 -10.99 14.03 18.33
CA ALA A 161 -10.26 14.00 17.07
C ALA A 161 -10.18 12.57 16.53
N SER A 162 -10.47 12.39 15.25
CA SER A 162 -10.33 11.13 14.53
C SER A 162 -9.90 11.40 13.10
N LEU A 163 -9.31 10.41 12.46
CA LEU A 163 -9.05 10.44 11.04
C LEU A 163 -10.26 9.84 10.33
N SER A 164 -11.08 10.68 9.68
CA SER A 164 -12.32 10.23 9.04
C SER A 164 -12.09 9.61 7.67
N ASP A 165 -11.05 10.06 6.98
CA ASP A 165 -10.66 9.56 5.64
C ASP A 165 -9.21 9.92 5.36
N MET A 166 -8.58 9.16 4.47
CA MET A 166 -7.21 9.41 4.03
C MET A 166 -7.12 9.23 2.52
N VAL A 167 -6.60 10.25 1.84
CA VAL A 167 -6.31 10.21 0.42
C VAL A 167 -4.80 10.34 0.25
N VAL A 168 -4.19 9.35 -0.41
CA VAL A 168 -2.74 9.31 -0.64
C VAL A 168 -2.49 9.31 -2.15
N PRO A 169 -2.39 10.49 -2.78
CA PRO A 169 -2.07 10.59 -4.20
C PRO A 169 -0.61 10.18 -4.43
N TYR A 170 -0.39 9.25 -5.34
CA TYR A 170 0.98 8.78 -5.65
C TYR A 170 1.79 9.80 -6.44
N GLY A 171 1.12 10.74 -7.13
CA GLY A 171 1.76 11.83 -7.86
C GLY A 171 2.46 11.44 -9.17
N ASP A 172 2.46 10.17 -9.51
CA ASP A 172 2.99 9.65 -10.77
C ASP A 172 1.89 9.72 -11.85
N PRO A 173 2.09 10.46 -12.96
CA PRO A 173 1.08 10.60 -14.01
C PRO A 173 0.98 9.38 -14.94
N SER A 174 1.80 8.34 -14.74
CA SER A 174 1.77 7.13 -15.56
C SER A 174 0.42 6.43 -15.49
N PRO A 175 0.02 5.66 -16.53
CA PRO A 175 -1.20 4.86 -16.49
C PRO A 175 -1.27 3.86 -15.33
N MET A 176 -0.11 3.42 -14.83
CA MET A 176 -0.01 2.46 -13.72
C MET A 176 -0.34 3.09 -12.36
N HIS A 177 -0.08 4.38 -12.19
CA HIS A 177 -0.08 5.03 -10.87
C HIS A 177 -0.93 6.29 -10.78
N GLY A 178 -1.21 6.96 -11.90
CA GLY A 178 -1.87 8.27 -11.92
C GLY A 178 -3.27 8.30 -11.29
N TRP A 179 -3.90 7.15 -11.16
CA TRP A 179 -5.21 6.95 -10.53
C TRP A 179 -5.12 6.49 -9.07
N LYS A 180 -3.94 6.09 -8.60
CA LYS A 180 -3.77 5.58 -7.23
C LYS A 180 -3.82 6.72 -6.22
N HIS A 181 -4.75 6.62 -5.31
CA HIS A 181 -4.92 7.57 -4.21
C HIS A 181 -5.43 6.88 -2.94
N ALA A 182 -5.26 5.57 -2.85
CA ALA A 182 -5.69 4.78 -1.72
C ALA A 182 -4.55 4.61 -0.69
N LEU A 183 -4.93 4.44 0.56
CA LEU A 183 -4.01 3.97 1.59
C LEU A 183 -3.72 2.49 1.32
N ASP A 184 -2.45 2.15 1.13
CA ASP A 184 -2.02 0.77 1.05
C ASP A 184 -2.12 0.13 2.44
N ALA A 185 -3.06 -0.77 2.57
CA ALA A 185 -3.17 -1.67 3.71
C ALA A 185 -2.88 -3.09 3.20
N SER A 186 -1.62 -3.43 3.06
CA SER A 186 -1.15 -4.78 2.74
C SER A 186 -0.64 -5.48 3.97
#